data_3602453159de59f6204689b88d64c873
#
_entry.id   3602453159de59f6204689b88d64c873
#
_cell.length_a   1.000
_cell.length_b   1.000
_cell.length_c   1.000
_cell.angle_alpha   90.00
_cell.angle_beta   90.00
_cell.angle_gamma   90.00
#
_symmetry.space_group_name_H-M   'P 1'
#
loop_
_entity.id
_entity.type
_entity.pdbx_description
1 polymer ?
#
loop_
_entity_poly.entity_id
_entity_poly.type
_entity_poly.pdbx_seq_one_letter_code
_entity_poly.pdbx_strand_id
1 'polypeptide(L)'
;MSRWQAAFDKFDAHNPEVYGLFCKFTREVLDAGYPVVPAAMLLHRIRWESMLATKTEDDEPYKLNQNYAAYYARKFMGEHPHMGEI
;
A
#
# COMPACT_ATOMS: atom_id res chain seq x y z
N MET A 1 8.69 -18.57 -8.34
CA MET A 1 8.44 -17.21 -7.85
C MET A 1 8.31 -16.25 -9.03
N SER A 2 7.30 -15.42 -9.05
CA SER A 2 7.13 -14.49 -10.14
C SER A 2 8.09 -13.30 -10.00
N ARG A 3 8.42 -12.68 -11.16
CA ARG A 3 9.29 -11.50 -11.12
C ARG A 3 8.62 -10.32 -10.38
N TRP A 4 7.28 -10.30 -10.34
CA TRP A 4 6.56 -9.28 -9.59
C TRP A 4 6.74 -9.43 -8.09
N GLN A 5 6.83 -10.68 -7.59
CA GLN A 5 7.10 -10.93 -6.18
C GLN A 5 8.47 -10.38 -5.80
N ALA A 6 9.49 -10.66 -6.60
CA ALA A 6 10.84 -10.16 -6.33
C ALA A 6 10.89 -8.63 -6.40
N ALA A 7 10.21 -8.03 -7.38
CA ALA A 7 10.16 -6.57 -7.51
C ALA A 7 9.44 -5.94 -6.31
N PHE A 8 8.33 -6.54 -5.87
CA PHE A 8 7.61 -6.06 -4.69
C PHE A 8 8.46 -6.15 -3.43
N ASP A 9 9.13 -7.29 -3.21
CA ASP A 9 9.96 -7.48 -2.03
C ASP A 9 11.08 -6.44 -1.97
N LYS A 10 11.69 -6.15 -3.10
CA LYS A 10 12.73 -5.13 -3.18
C LYS A 10 12.18 -3.73 -2.89
N PHE A 11 11.03 -3.40 -3.49
CA PHE A 11 10.38 -2.11 -3.27
C PHE A 11 10.00 -1.94 -1.80
N ASP A 12 9.38 -2.97 -1.21
CA ASP A 12 8.93 -2.94 0.17
C ASP A 12 10.13 -2.76 1.13
N ALA A 13 11.24 -3.42 0.85
CA ALA A 13 12.45 -3.30 1.67
C ALA A 13 13.06 -1.89 1.60
N HIS A 14 12.97 -1.23 0.44
CA HIS A 14 13.51 0.11 0.25
C HIS A 14 12.55 1.21 0.71
N ASN A 15 11.26 0.92 0.79
CA ASN A 15 10.23 1.90 1.13
C ASN A 15 9.27 1.34 2.18
N PRO A 16 9.77 0.99 3.39
CA PRO A 16 8.92 0.38 4.41
C PRO A 16 7.79 1.29 4.88
N GLU A 17 7.93 2.60 4.72
CA GLU A 17 6.89 3.57 5.09
C GLU A 17 5.63 3.42 4.24
N VAL A 18 5.75 2.88 3.03
CA VAL A 18 4.58 2.66 2.16
C VAL A 18 3.65 1.62 2.78
N TYR A 19 4.19 0.54 3.31
CA TYR A 19 3.38 -0.46 4.00
C TYR A 19 2.73 0.13 5.25
N GLY A 20 3.44 0.99 5.97
CA GLY A 20 2.88 1.70 7.12
C GLY A 20 1.65 2.51 6.74
N LEU A 21 1.73 3.24 5.63
CA LEU A 21 0.59 4.00 5.10
C LEU A 21 -0.54 3.09 4.66
N PHE A 22 -0.21 1.97 4.02
CA PHE A 22 -1.21 0.99 3.61
C PHE A 22 -1.99 0.48 4.81
N CYS A 23 -1.30 0.12 5.89
CA CYS A 23 -1.94 -0.34 7.13
C CYS A 23 -2.82 0.74 7.75
N LYS A 24 -2.32 1.98 7.79
CA LYS A 24 -3.06 3.10 8.35
C LYS A 24 -4.37 3.33 7.60
N PHE A 25 -4.29 3.40 6.27
CA PHE A 25 -5.47 3.66 5.46
C PHE A 25 -6.44 2.48 5.46
N THR A 26 -5.92 1.25 5.53
CA THR A 26 -6.77 0.06 5.68
C THR A 26 -7.61 0.17 6.96
N ARG A 27 -6.99 0.55 8.07
CA ARG A 27 -7.70 0.71 9.34
C ARG A 27 -8.75 1.80 9.26
N GLU A 28 -8.47 2.91 8.58
CA GLU A 28 -9.45 3.97 8.40
C GLU A 28 -10.70 3.47 7.68
N VAL A 29 -10.52 2.65 6.62
CA VAL A 29 -11.64 2.10 5.87
C VAL A 29 -12.46 1.14 6.73
N LEU A 30 -11.78 0.24 7.46
CA LEU A 30 -12.46 -0.71 8.33
C LEU A 30 -13.20 0.00 9.47
N ASP A 31 -12.58 1.03 10.07
CA ASP A 31 -13.20 1.80 11.13
C ASP A 31 -14.42 2.58 10.64
N ALA A 32 -14.44 2.93 9.36
CA ALA A 32 -15.61 3.57 8.75
C ALA A 32 -16.76 2.60 8.49
N GLY A 33 -16.56 1.31 8.73
CA GLY A 33 -17.62 0.31 8.64
C GLY A 33 -17.64 -0.49 7.33
N TYR A 34 -16.66 -0.30 6.46
CA TYR A 34 -16.62 -1.07 5.22
C TYR A 34 -16.05 -2.47 5.49
N PRO A 35 -16.76 -3.54 5.08
CA PRO A 35 -16.29 -4.91 5.35
C PRO A 35 -15.14 -5.36 4.45
N VAL A 36 -14.96 -4.71 3.31
CA VAL A 36 -13.92 -5.06 2.34
C VAL A 36 -13.14 -3.79 1.99
N VAL A 37 -11.83 -3.90 1.93
CA VAL A 37 -10.95 -2.77 1.62
C VAL A 37 -10.43 -2.90 0.18
N PRO A 38 -10.69 -1.90 -0.67
CA PRO A 38 -10.19 -1.93 -2.05
C PRO A 38 -8.71 -1.55 -2.10
N ALA A 39 -7.83 -2.55 -2.11
CA ALA A 39 -6.38 -2.33 -2.05
C ALA A 39 -5.86 -1.40 -3.16
N ALA A 40 -6.43 -1.48 -4.36
CA ALA A 40 -6.03 -0.62 -5.47
C ALA A 40 -6.27 0.86 -5.14
N MET A 41 -7.39 1.17 -4.49
CA MET A 41 -7.69 2.55 -4.07
C MET A 41 -6.69 3.03 -3.02
N LEU A 42 -6.26 2.14 -2.13
CA LEU A 42 -5.27 2.50 -1.11
C LEU A 42 -3.95 2.91 -1.75
N LEU A 43 -3.52 2.21 -2.80
CA LEU A 43 -2.31 2.59 -3.52
C LEU A 43 -2.46 3.94 -4.22
N HIS A 44 -3.64 4.22 -4.78
CA HIS A 44 -3.92 5.53 -5.36
C HIS A 44 -3.83 6.63 -4.30
N ARG A 45 -4.37 6.38 -3.13
CA ARG A 45 -4.31 7.36 -2.03
C ARG A 45 -2.88 7.57 -1.56
N ILE A 46 -2.10 6.50 -1.42
CA ILE A 46 -0.69 6.62 -1.03
C ILE A 46 0.08 7.45 -2.06
N ARG A 47 -0.18 7.19 -3.33
CA ARG A 47 0.45 7.95 -4.41
C ARG A 47 0.06 9.42 -4.37
N TRP A 48 -1.21 9.70 -4.11
CA TRP A 48 -1.72 11.07 -3.97
C TRP A 48 -1.03 11.80 -2.82
N GLU A 49 -0.98 11.16 -1.64
CA GLU A 49 -0.33 11.75 -0.47
C GLU A 49 1.16 11.98 -0.71
N SER A 50 1.82 11.06 -1.38
CA SER A 50 3.22 11.21 -1.76
C SER A 50 3.43 12.40 -2.68
N MET A 51 2.53 12.59 -3.65
CA MET A 51 2.59 13.70 -4.58
C MET A 51 2.43 15.04 -3.84
N LEU A 52 1.52 15.10 -2.87
CA LEU A 52 1.32 16.32 -2.09
C LEU A 52 2.51 16.62 -1.18
N ALA A 53 3.20 15.59 -0.70
CA ALA A 53 4.36 15.76 0.17
C ALA A 53 5.62 16.18 -0.59
N THR A 54 5.70 15.88 -1.89
CA THR A 54 6.86 16.24 -2.71
C THR A 54 6.64 17.64 -3.30
N LYS A 55 7.38 18.61 -2.78
CA LYS A 55 7.18 20.02 -3.15
C LYS A 55 8.32 20.61 -3.98
N THR A 56 9.36 19.84 -4.22
CA THR A 56 10.51 20.31 -5.00
C THR A 56 10.66 19.45 -6.24
N GLU A 57 11.37 19.99 -7.23
CA GLU A 57 11.59 19.26 -8.49
C GLU A 57 12.45 18.00 -8.28
N ASP A 58 13.25 17.98 -7.21
CA ASP A 58 14.14 16.87 -6.91
C ASP A 58 13.44 15.72 -6.18
N ASP A 59 12.26 15.99 -5.61
CA ASP A 59 11.48 14.98 -4.92
C ASP A 59 10.47 14.35 -5.89
N GLU A 60 10.48 13.03 -5.99
CA GLU A 60 9.53 12.30 -6.82
C GLU A 60 8.55 11.51 -5.97
N PRO A 61 7.26 11.45 -6.36
CA PRO A 61 6.31 10.55 -5.71
C PRO A 61 6.76 9.11 -5.83
N TYR A 62 6.28 8.25 -4.93
CA TYR A 62 6.57 6.83 -5.01
C TYR A 62 6.15 6.25 -6.36
N LYS A 63 7.05 5.48 -6.97
CA LYS A 63 6.75 4.77 -8.21
C LYS A 63 6.03 3.47 -7.89
N LEU A 64 4.77 3.61 -7.48
CA LEU A 64 3.96 2.47 -7.09
C LEU A 64 3.38 1.78 -8.33
N ASN A 65 3.75 0.52 -8.51
CA ASN A 65 3.14 -0.30 -9.55
C ASN A 65 1.81 -0.82 -9.00
N GLN A 66 0.74 -0.67 -9.80
CA GLN A 66 -0.60 -1.09 -9.38
C GLN A 66 -0.67 -2.59 -9.06
N ASN A 67 0.22 -3.38 -9.64
CA ASN A 67 0.32 -4.81 -9.34
C ASN A 67 0.70 -5.07 -7.88
N TYR A 68 1.30 -4.11 -7.19
CA TYR A 68 1.67 -4.27 -5.79
C TYR A 68 0.46 -4.31 -4.86
N ALA A 69 -0.71 -3.86 -5.32
CA ALA A 69 -1.91 -3.85 -4.48
C ALA A 69 -2.21 -5.25 -3.91
N ALA A 70 -2.15 -6.28 -4.76
CA ALA A 70 -2.41 -7.66 -4.32
C ALA A 70 -1.35 -8.15 -3.33
N TYR A 71 -0.09 -7.76 -3.53
CA TYR A 71 1.00 -8.17 -2.65
C TYR A 71 0.89 -7.51 -1.27
N TYR A 72 0.56 -6.23 -1.22
CA TYR A 72 0.32 -5.54 0.06
C TYR A 72 -0.88 -6.13 0.77
N ALA A 73 -1.96 -6.43 0.04
CA ALA A 73 -3.15 -7.01 0.63
C ALA A 73 -2.82 -8.36 1.28
N ARG A 74 -2.07 -9.21 0.59
CA ARG A 74 -1.67 -10.52 1.14
C ARG A 74 -0.77 -10.37 2.37
N LYS A 75 0.16 -9.41 2.33
CA LYS A 75 1.03 -9.14 3.47
C LYS A 75 0.21 -8.70 4.68
N PHE A 76 -0.73 -7.77 4.46
CA PHE A 76 -1.59 -7.27 5.53
C PHE A 76 -2.44 -8.39 6.13
N MET A 77 -3.09 -9.20 5.29
CA MET A 77 -3.93 -10.30 5.78
C MET A 77 -3.13 -11.36 6.53
N GLY A 78 -1.89 -11.60 6.11
CA GLY A 78 -1.01 -12.52 6.80
C GLY A 78 -0.60 -12.05 8.19
N GLU A 79 -0.41 -10.73 8.35
CA GLU A 79 -0.03 -10.13 9.62
C GLU A 79 -1.24 -9.80 10.50
N HIS A 80 -2.42 -9.64 9.91
CA HIS A 80 -3.64 -9.23 10.61
C HIS A 80 -4.82 -10.11 10.20
N PRO A 81 -4.80 -11.40 10.51
CA PRO A 81 -5.82 -12.34 10.01
C PRO A 81 -7.23 -12.05 10.52
N HIS A 82 -7.38 -11.23 11.56
CA HIS A 82 -8.68 -10.92 12.14
C HIS A 82 -9.23 -9.56 11.71
N MET A 83 -8.56 -8.87 10.79
CA MET A 83 -8.91 -7.49 10.43
C MET A 83 -9.85 -7.39 9.23
N GLY A 84 -10.30 -8.51 8.66
CA GLY A 84 -11.21 -8.51 7.52
C GLY A 84 -10.50 -8.76 6.20
N GLU A 85 -11.26 -8.66 5.10
CA GLU A 85 -10.75 -8.94 3.76
C GLU A 85 -10.32 -7.68 3.03
N ILE A 86 -9.32 -7.83 2.22
CA ILE A 86 -8.81 -6.75 1.38
C ILE A 86 -8.86 -7.17 -0.09
#